data_a22997a6acf655031d62d9adfda49d93
#
_entry.id   a22997a6acf655031d62d9adfda49d93
#
_cell.length_a   1.000
_cell.length_b   1.000
_cell.length_c   1.000
_cell.angle_alpha   90.00
_cell.angle_beta   90.00
_cell.angle_gamma   90.00
#
_symmetry.space_group_name_H-M   'P 1'
#
loop_
_entity.id
_entity.type
_entity.pdbx_description
1 polymer ?
#
loop_
_entity_poly.entity_id
_entity_poly.type
_entity_poly.pdbx_seq_one_letter_code
_entity_poly.pdbx_strand_id
1 'polypeptide(L)'
;MIVDLNVPGPDYVFEEDYDLTTLKELEAYIKANKHLPEIPSAKEMEASGITLGAMNMLLLKKIEELTLYTIAQEGMIQKERKIQEELTVKLKDQEKAILELFKRIEMIENTK
;
A
#
# COMPACT_ATOMS: atom_id res chain seq x y z
N MET A 1 -3.44 -35.89 -8.36
CA MET A 1 -2.57 -34.85 -8.94
C MET A 1 -1.20 -34.91 -8.28
N ILE A 2 -0.17 -35.09 -9.07
CA ILE A 2 1.21 -35.15 -8.54
C ILE A 2 1.73 -33.72 -8.43
N VAL A 3 2.11 -33.31 -7.23
CA VAL A 3 2.76 -32.03 -7.02
C VAL A 3 4.25 -32.26 -7.16
N ASP A 4 4.87 -31.57 -8.10
CA ASP A 4 6.32 -31.63 -8.26
C ASP A 4 6.97 -30.71 -7.22
N LEU A 5 7.53 -31.32 -6.17
CA LEU A 5 8.16 -30.61 -5.08
C LEU A 5 9.51 -30.00 -5.46
N ASN A 6 10.03 -30.32 -6.67
CA ASN A 6 11.29 -29.78 -7.14
C ASN A 6 11.11 -28.46 -7.91
N VAL A 7 9.89 -28.07 -8.22
CA VAL A 7 9.61 -26.78 -8.85
C VAL A 7 9.72 -25.69 -7.76
N PRO A 8 10.65 -24.74 -7.91
CA PRO A 8 10.78 -23.68 -6.91
C PRO A 8 9.53 -22.82 -6.87
N GLY A 9 8.96 -22.67 -5.68
CA GLY A 9 7.85 -21.76 -5.46
C GLY A 9 8.29 -20.30 -5.58
N PRO A 10 7.36 -19.35 -5.62
CA PRO A 10 7.68 -17.94 -5.79
C PRO A 10 8.12 -17.24 -4.51
N ASP A 11 8.53 -17.96 -3.49
CA ASP A 11 8.93 -17.41 -2.18
C ASP A 11 10.03 -16.35 -2.27
N TYR A 12 10.76 -16.29 -3.37
CA TYR A 12 11.78 -15.27 -3.60
C TYR A 12 11.21 -13.84 -3.58
N VAL A 13 9.90 -13.70 -3.68
CA VAL A 13 9.22 -12.40 -3.55
C VAL A 13 9.50 -11.76 -2.19
N PHE A 14 9.70 -12.58 -1.16
CA PHE A 14 9.96 -12.10 0.20
C PHE A 14 11.43 -11.84 0.50
N GLU A 15 12.32 -12.09 -0.47
CA GLU A 15 13.74 -11.77 -0.31
C GLU A 15 13.96 -10.25 -0.35
N GLU A 16 14.97 -9.79 0.40
CA GLU A 16 15.25 -8.35 0.51
C GLU A 16 15.62 -7.69 -0.82
N ASP A 17 16.25 -8.45 -1.72
CA ASP A 17 16.68 -7.98 -3.02
C ASP A 17 15.59 -8.03 -4.09
N TYR A 18 14.38 -8.46 -3.73
CA TYR A 18 13.28 -8.53 -4.69
C TYR A 18 12.84 -7.13 -5.12
N ASP A 19 12.84 -6.92 -6.43
CA ASP A 19 12.44 -5.65 -7.02
C ASP A 19 10.93 -5.61 -7.25
N LEU A 20 10.20 -5.18 -6.23
CA LEU A 20 8.74 -5.07 -6.29
C LEU A 20 8.36 -3.82 -7.08
N THR A 21 7.59 -4.00 -8.14
CA THR A 21 7.06 -2.90 -8.96
C THR A 21 6.24 -1.94 -8.10
N THR A 22 6.40 -0.64 -8.31
CA THR A 22 5.58 0.33 -7.58
C THR A 22 4.11 0.24 -8.02
N LEU A 23 3.20 0.59 -7.13
CA LEU A 23 1.77 0.58 -7.48
C LEU A 23 1.45 1.52 -8.63
N LYS A 24 2.16 2.62 -8.75
CA LYS A 24 1.99 3.57 -9.84
C LYS A 24 2.39 2.95 -11.19
N GLU A 25 3.52 2.26 -11.22
CA GLU A 25 3.98 1.54 -12.42
C GLU A 25 3.03 0.40 -12.77
N LEU A 26 2.54 -0.31 -11.75
CA LEU A 26 1.57 -1.39 -11.92
C LEU A 26 0.26 -0.86 -12.52
N GLU A 27 -0.23 0.26 -12.03
CA GLU A 27 -1.43 0.92 -12.56
C GLU A 27 -1.25 1.26 -14.04
N ALA A 28 -0.10 1.82 -14.39
CA ALA A 28 0.20 2.16 -15.79
C ALA A 28 0.23 0.92 -16.68
N TYR A 29 0.82 -0.16 -16.18
CA TYR A 29 0.88 -1.42 -16.92
C TYR A 29 -0.52 -1.97 -17.18
N ILE A 30 -1.37 -1.99 -16.16
CA ILE A 30 -2.75 -2.51 -16.28
C ILE A 30 -3.56 -1.67 -17.26
N LYS A 31 -3.41 -0.36 -17.23
CA LYS A 31 -4.11 0.54 -18.17
C LYS A 31 -3.68 0.29 -19.61
N ALA A 32 -2.40 0.03 -19.83
CA ALA A 32 -1.86 -0.20 -21.17
C ALA A 32 -2.15 -1.61 -21.68
N ASN A 33 -2.06 -2.62 -20.83
CA ASN A 33 -2.09 -4.03 -21.24
C ASN A 33 -3.36 -4.79 -20.87
N LYS A 34 -4.16 -4.26 -19.94
CA LYS A 34 -5.44 -4.86 -19.50
C LYS A 34 -5.31 -6.24 -18.84
N HIS A 35 -4.13 -6.56 -18.34
CA HIS A 35 -3.89 -7.75 -17.52
C HIS A 35 -2.69 -7.51 -16.61
N LEU A 36 -2.49 -8.37 -15.64
CA LEU A 36 -1.35 -8.26 -14.71
C LEU A 36 -0.04 -8.64 -15.40
N PRO A 37 1.08 -8.02 -14.99
CA PRO A 37 2.39 -8.43 -15.51
C PRO A 37 2.64 -9.92 -15.25
N GLU A 38 3.27 -10.59 -16.18
CA GLU A 38 3.60 -12.02 -16.15
C GLU A 38 2.41 -12.97 -16.26
N ILE A 39 1.19 -12.50 -16.06
CA ILE A 39 -0.02 -13.29 -16.26
C ILE A 39 -0.45 -13.12 -17.72
N PRO A 40 -0.64 -14.23 -18.47
CA PRO A 40 -1.11 -14.12 -19.86
C PRO A 40 -2.51 -13.49 -19.89
N SER A 41 -2.80 -12.75 -20.95
CA SER A 41 -4.16 -12.22 -21.16
C SER A 41 -5.13 -13.37 -21.39
N ALA A 42 -6.42 -13.11 -21.17
CA ALA A 42 -7.46 -14.11 -21.45
C ALA A 42 -7.36 -14.63 -22.89
N LYS A 43 -7.10 -13.74 -23.81
CA LYS A 43 -6.96 -14.05 -25.24
C LYS A 43 -5.78 -14.98 -25.51
N GLU A 44 -4.65 -14.74 -24.85
CA GLU A 44 -3.46 -15.59 -24.96
C GLU A 44 -3.70 -16.97 -24.36
N MET A 45 -4.41 -17.03 -23.22
CA MET A 45 -4.77 -18.28 -22.57
C MET A 45 -5.70 -19.13 -23.45
N GLU A 46 -6.65 -18.50 -24.12
CA GLU A 46 -7.55 -19.18 -25.05
C GLU A 46 -6.79 -19.73 -26.27
N ALA A 47 -5.82 -18.96 -26.78
CA ALA A 47 -5.06 -19.34 -27.97
C ALA A 47 -4.02 -20.43 -27.69
N SER A 48 -3.26 -20.29 -26.62
CA SER A 48 -2.09 -21.12 -26.35
C SER A 48 -2.28 -22.11 -25.21
N GLY A 49 -3.27 -21.87 -24.35
CA GLY A 49 -3.45 -22.62 -23.12
C GLY A 49 -2.37 -22.32 -22.09
N ILE A 50 -2.54 -22.83 -20.91
CA ILE A 50 -1.57 -22.74 -19.83
C ILE A 50 -1.83 -23.88 -18.87
N THR A 51 -0.79 -24.53 -18.38
CA THR A 51 -0.97 -25.63 -17.42
C THR A 51 -1.48 -25.08 -16.09
N LEU A 52 -2.29 -25.88 -15.41
CA LEU A 52 -2.83 -25.52 -14.10
C LEU A 52 -1.71 -25.24 -13.09
N GLY A 53 -0.65 -26.07 -13.12
CA GLY A 53 0.49 -25.88 -12.24
C GLY A 53 1.21 -24.56 -12.47
N ALA A 54 1.47 -24.23 -13.73
CA ALA A 54 2.12 -22.96 -14.09
C ALA A 54 1.26 -21.77 -13.69
N MET A 55 -0.04 -21.83 -13.94
CA MET A 55 -0.95 -20.75 -13.53
C MET A 55 -0.99 -20.60 -12.01
N ASN A 56 -1.04 -21.71 -11.27
CA ASN A 56 -1.04 -21.66 -9.81
C ASN A 56 0.21 -21.00 -9.26
N MET A 57 1.38 -21.24 -9.84
CA MET A 57 2.64 -20.60 -9.43
C MET A 57 2.60 -19.11 -9.69
N LEU A 58 2.09 -18.68 -10.84
CA LEU A 58 1.95 -17.26 -11.16
C LEU A 58 0.96 -16.59 -10.22
N LEU A 59 -0.17 -17.22 -9.95
CA LEU A 59 -1.17 -16.68 -9.03
C LEU A 59 -0.62 -16.56 -7.60
N LEU A 60 0.13 -17.57 -7.15
CA LEU A 60 0.77 -17.52 -5.84
C LEU A 60 1.76 -16.36 -5.74
N LYS A 61 2.57 -16.17 -6.78
CA LYS A 61 3.49 -15.03 -6.86
C LYS A 61 2.74 -13.71 -6.70
N LYS A 62 1.62 -13.56 -7.40
CA LYS A 62 0.81 -12.34 -7.34
C LYS A 62 0.18 -12.14 -5.96
N ILE A 63 -0.22 -13.22 -5.30
CA ILE A 63 -0.72 -13.16 -3.92
C ILE A 63 0.40 -12.69 -2.98
N GLU A 64 1.61 -13.20 -3.15
CA GLU A 64 2.75 -12.79 -2.34
C GLU A 64 3.11 -11.32 -2.55
N GLU A 65 3.11 -10.86 -3.80
CA GLU A 65 3.32 -9.44 -4.12
C GLU A 65 2.23 -8.57 -3.50
N LEU A 66 0.97 -9.00 -3.63
CA LEU A 66 -0.16 -8.29 -3.03
C LEU A 66 -0.04 -8.20 -1.52
N THR A 67 0.46 -9.26 -0.88
CA THR A 67 0.72 -9.27 0.55
C THR A 67 1.72 -8.20 0.94
N LEU A 68 2.81 -8.05 0.17
CA LEU A 68 3.81 -7.01 0.42
C LEU A 68 3.22 -5.61 0.28
N TYR A 69 2.40 -5.36 -0.75
CA TYR A 69 1.72 -4.08 -0.90
C TYR A 69 0.80 -3.78 0.29
N THR A 70 0.06 -4.79 0.74
CA THR A 70 -0.86 -4.64 1.86
C THR A 70 -0.12 -4.30 3.16
N ILE A 71 1.01 -4.97 3.41
CA ILE A 71 1.84 -4.69 4.58
C ILE A 71 2.38 -3.25 4.52
N ALA A 72 2.88 -2.84 3.36
CA ALA A 72 3.38 -1.48 3.17
C ALA A 72 2.30 -0.43 3.39
N GLN A 73 1.10 -0.67 2.89
CA GLN A 73 -0.05 0.23 3.07
C GLN A 73 -0.45 0.32 4.54
N GLU A 74 -0.45 -0.80 5.25
CA GLU A 74 -0.74 -0.80 6.69
C GLU A 74 0.26 0.05 7.45
N GLY A 75 1.55 -0.06 7.11
CA GLY A 75 2.59 0.76 7.71
C GLY A 75 2.35 2.25 7.48
N MET A 76 1.95 2.62 6.28
CA MET A 76 1.63 4.01 5.94
C MET A 76 0.40 4.52 6.69
N ILE A 77 -0.63 3.71 6.79
CA ILE A 77 -1.84 4.04 7.55
C ILE A 77 -1.49 4.32 9.01
N GLN A 78 -0.65 3.49 9.62
CA GLN A 78 -0.25 3.69 11.01
C GLN A 78 0.53 4.98 11.19
N LYS A 79 1.43 5.30 10.26
CA LYS A 79 2.18 6.57 10.29
C LYS A 79 1.24 7.77 10.18
N GLU A 80 0.29 7.72 9.26
CA GLU A 80 -0.67 8.80 9.06
C GLU A 80 -1.54 9.02 10.27
N ARG A 81 -2.00 7.94 10.92
CA ARG A 81 -2.79 8.03 12.16
C ARG A 81 -2.00 8.72 13.27
N LYS A 82 -0.74 8.36 13.41
CA LYS A 82 0.13 8.96 14.41
C LYS A 82 0.31 10.46 14.16
N ILE A 83 0.54 10.83 12.91
CA ILE A 83 0.67 12.24 12.51
C ILE A 83 -0.62 13.00 12.80
N GLN A 84 -1.77 12.41 12.48
CA GLN A 84 -3.07 13.02 12.76
C GLN A 84 -3.30 13.24 14.25
N GLU A 85 -2.93 12.28 15.08
CA GLU A 85 -3.02 12.41 16.54
C GLU A 85 -2.14 13.53 17.05
N GLU A 86 -0.89 13.62 16.57
CA GLU A 86 0.03 14.68 16.93
C GLU A 86 -0.48 16.07 16.51
N LEU A 87 -1.02 16.16 15.29
CA LEU A 87 -1.59 17.40 14.78
C LEU A 87 -2.84 17.82 15.57
N THR A 88 -3.67 16.87 15.96
CA THR A 88 -4.86 17.14 16.77
C THR A 88 -4.46 17.73 18.12
N VAL A 89 -3.43 17.19 18.76
CA VAL A 89 -2.92 17.70 20.03
C VAL A 89 -2.38 19.13 19.85
N LYS A 90 -1.61 19.36 18.80
CA LYS A 90 -1.08 20.70 18.50
C LYS A 90 -2.18 21.73 18.26
N LEU A 91 -3.22 21.33 17.53
CA LEU A 91 -4.37 22.21 17.28
C LEU A 91 -5.07 22.61 18.58
N LYS A 92 -5.29 21.63 19.47
CA LYS A 92 -5.91 21.91 20.78
C LYS A 92 -5.06 22.86 21.62
N ASP A 93 -3.74 22.66 21.62
CA ASP A 93 -2.81 23.53 22.34
C ASP A 93 -2.84 24.95 21.78
N GLN A 94 -2.89 25.09 20.45
CA GLN A 94 -2.98 26.39 19.79
C GLN A 94 -4.31 27.07 20.08
N GLU A 95 -5.41 26.32 20.10
CA GLU A 95 -6.74 26.87 20.46
C GLU A 95 -6.73 27.42 21.88
N LYS A 96 -6.14 26.69 22.83
CA LYS A 96 -6.01 27.14 24.21
C LYS A 96 -5.17 28.43 24.31
N ALA A 97 -4.07 28.47 23.57
CA ALA A 97 -3.20 29.64 23.55
C ALA A 97 -3.94 30.87 23.00
N ILE A 98 -4.71 30.69 21.94
CA ILE A 98 -5.52 31.76 21.33
C ILE A 98 -6.58 32.26 22.31
N LEU A 99 -7.28 31.36 22.97
CA LEU A 99 -8.30 31.74 23.98
C LEU A 99 -7.67 32.52 25.12
N GLU A 100 -6.51 32.09 25.57
CA GLU A 100 -5.79 32.78 26.62
C GLU A 100 -5.36 34.20 26.23
N LEU A 101 -4.89 34.34 24.98
CA LEU A 101 -4.54 35.66 24.44
C LEU A 101 -5.75 36.56 24.33
N PHE A 102 -6.90 36.07 23.92
CA PHE A 102 -8.16 36.85 23.89
C PHE A 102 -8.55 37.32 25.27
N LYS A 103 -8.44 36.47 26.28
CA LYS A 103 -8.72 36.85 27.66
C LYS A 103 -7.78 37.99 28.15
N ARG A 104 -6.50 37.93 27.81
CA ARG A 104 -5.52 38.96 28.15
C ARG A 104 -5.86 40.29 27.47
N ILE A 105 -6.27 40.23 26.21
CA ILE A 105 -6.67 41.42 25.46
C ILE A 105 -7.89 42.05 26.10
N GLU A 106 -8.89 41.26 26.45
CA GLU A 106 -10.08 41.77 27.15
C GLU A 106 -9.73 42.45 28.47
N MET A 107 -8.84 41.85 29.25
CA MET A 107 -8.38 42.43 30.51
C MET A 107 -7.68 43.77 30.30
N ILE A 108 -6.86 43.86 29.26
CA ILE A 108 -6.18 45.12 28.94
C ILE A 108 -7.18 46.21 28.52
N GLU A 109 -8.17 45.86 27.72
CA GLU A 109 -9.21 46.79 27.27
C GLU A 109 -10.07 47.27 28.44
N ASN A 110 -10.36 46.40 29.40
CA ASN A 110 -11.19 46.72 30.54
C ASN A 110 -10.46 47.56 31.61
N THR A 111 -9.14 47.64 31.55
CA THR A 111 -8.34 48.44 32.51
C THR A 111 -8.10 49.87 32.07
N LYS A 112 -8.59 50.29 30.94
CA LYS A 112 -8.44 51.68 30.46
C LYS A 112 -9.42 52.64 31.16
#